data_8bf0aa2a250a3acaa4d5d8c85b20967f
#
_entry.id   8bf0aa2a250a3acaa4d5d8c85b20967f
#
_cell.length_a   1.000
_cell.length_b   1.000
_cell.length_c   1.000
_cell.angle_alpha   90.00
_cell.angle_beta   90.00
_cell.angle_gamma   90.00
#
_symmetry.space_group_name_H-M   'P 1'
#
loop_
_entity.id
_entity.type
_entity.pdbx_description
1 polymer ?
#
loop_
_entity_poly.entity_id
_entity_poly.type
_entity_poly.pdbx_seq_one_letter_code
_entity_poly.pdbx_strand_id
1 'polypeptide(L)'
;MNSATPPADSAAFCADLVRSHDFPRYVATLFVPAVERRALLALYAFNVEIVRVRDQVSQPLPGEIRLQWWTDMLSGHAHGSVEGNPVAAELLRAIRDFELPVEPLSLLADEHQFDLYNDPMPTMTALEGYLAATCSALFTLAARIMAPPSEAVEHLARHAGLAQGIAQVITNLPRDAAHRQLFLPQQILDSHDCGIEDVFAGKESSNLRAVLDQLVSEAQQHLATAISLLAEVPPSVRPALLPLSQARADLKRLSRPGRNPFAPQPASRLRTLWTLWRASRSREFTK
;
A
#
# COMPACT_ATOMS: atom_id res chain seq x y z
N MET A 1 28.05 20.86 -23.13
CA MET A 1 27.32 21.28 -21.91
C MET A 1 25.85 21.33 -22.30
N ASN A 2 25.14 20.21 -22.14
CA ASN A 2 23.68 20.15 -22.31
C ASN A 2 23.07 20.47 -20.96
N SER A 3 22.56 21.68 -20.79
CA SER A 3 21.71 22.05 -19.68
C SER A 3 20.37 21.30 -19.86
N ALA A 4 20.25 20.14 -19.27
CA ALA A 4 18.95 19.49 -19.13
C ALA A 4 18.03 20.45 -18.36
N THR A 5 16.99 20.93 -19.03
CA THR A 5 15.91 21.70 -18.41
C THR A 5 15.39 20.89 -17.23
N PRO A 6 15.35 21.44 -16.00
CA PRO A 6 14.77 20.71 -14.89
C PRO A 6 13.34 20.30 -15.27
N PRO A 7 12.94 19.04 -15.03
CA PRO A 7 11.59 18.59 -15.37
C PRO A 7 10.58 19.52 -14.69
N ALA A 8 9.61 19.97 -15.45
CA ALA A 8 8.52 20.79 -14.96
C ALA A 8 7.98 20.19 -13.66
N ASP A 9 8.21 20.90 -12.56
CA ASP A 9 7.77 20.60 -11.19
C ASP A 9 7.61 19.11 -10.85
N SER A 10 8.73 18.43 -10.52
CA SER A 10 8.74 17.02 -10.10
C SER A 10 7.75 16.75 -8.95
N ALA A 11 7.52 17.73 -8.08
CA ALA A 11 6.56 17.62 -6.99
C ALA A 11 5.12 17.60 -7.52
N ALA A 12 4.78 18.39 -8.54
CA ALA A 12 3.46 18.33 -9.17
C ALA A 12 3.25 17.00 -9.88
N PHE A 13 4.27 16.45 -10.54
CA PHE A 13 4.22 15.12 -11.13
C PHE A 13 3.90 14.04 -10.10
N CYS A 14 4.62 14.02 -8.97
CA CYS A 14 4.33 13.08 -7.87
C CYS A 14 2.90 13.23 -7.34
N ALA A 15 2.43 14.46 -7.14
CA ALA A 15 1.07 14.71 -6.67
C ALA A 15 0.01 14.19 -7.65
N ASP A 16 0.19 14.42 -8.95
CA ASP A 16 -0.73 13.96 -9.99
C ASP A 16 -0.72 12.43 -10.15
N LEU A 17 0.45 11.81 -10.03
CA LEU A 17 0.60 10.36 -10.05
C LEU A 17 -0.16 9.71 -8.89
N VAL A 18 0.06 10.19 -7.65
CA VAL A 18 -0.64 9.67 -6.46
C VAL A 18 -2.14 9.97 -6.55
N ARG A 19 -2.55 11.17 -6.98
CA ARG A 19 -3.96 11.51 -7.17
C ARG A 19 -4.68 10.58 -8.14
N SER A 20 -3.98 10.13 -9.17
CA SER A 20 -4.55 9.28 -10.22
C SER A 20 -4.62 7.82 -9.81
N HIS A 21 -3.63 7.30 -9.07
CA HIS A 21 -3.45 5.88 -8.81
C HIS A 21 -3.63 5.48 -7.34
N ASP A 22 -3.47 6.41 -6.39
CA ASP A 22 -3.70 6.18 -4.96
C ASP A 22 -4.45 7.37 -4.33
N PHE A 23 -5.66 7.55 -4.78
CA PHE A 23 -6.50 8.68 -4.35
C PHE A 23 -6.72 8.77 -2.84
N PRO A 24 -6.88 7.65 -2.08
CA PRO A 24 -6.98 7.73 -0.62
C PRO A 24 -5.75 8.35 0.04
N ARG A 25 -4.54 7.91 -0.33
CA ARG A 25 -3.31 8.49 0.20
C ARG A 25 -3.11 9.93 -0.25
N TYR A 26 -3.43 10.27 -1.50
CA TYR A 26 -3.44 11.67 -1.95
C TYR A 26 -4.30 12.55 -1.05
N VAL A 27 -5.55 12.16 -0.78
CA VAL A 27 -6.46 12.93 0.08
C VAL A 27 -5.93 13.04 1.51
N ALA A 28 -5.34 11.97 2.05
CA ALA A 28 -4.74 12.01 3.39
C ALA A 28 -3.63 13.07 3.50
N THR A 29 -2.82 13.25 2.45
CA THR A 29 -1.76 14.27 2.46
C THR A 29 -2.29 15.71 2.53
N LEU A 30 -3.55 15.97 2.18
CA LEU A 30 -4.14 17.32 2.25
C LEU A 30 -4.28 17.82 3.70
N PHE A 31 -4.24 16.91 4.68
CA PHE A 31 -4.31 17.21 6.11
C PHE A 31 -2.91 17.32 6.76
N VAL A 32 -1.85 17.30 5.97
CA VAL A 32 -0.46 17.33 6.41
C VAL A 32 0.17 18.68 6.03
N PRO A 33 1.08 19.26 6.84
CA PRO A 33 1.79 20.50 6.50
C PRO A 33 2.55 20.39 5.18
N ALA A 34 2.83 21.52 4.52
CA ALA A 34 3.29 21.55 3.13
C ALA A 34 4.63 20.84 2.88
N VAL A 35 5.56 20.92 3.83
CA VAL A 35 6.90 20.32 3.70
C VAL A 35 6.80 18.79 3.76
N GLU A 36 6.15 18.28 4.80
CA GLU A 36 5.92 16.85 5.02
C GLU A 36 5.00 16.26 3.93
N ARG A 37 4.01 17.03 3.47
CA ARG A 37 3.13 16.65 2.35
C ARG A 37 3.93 16.33 1.08
N ARG A 38 4.92 17.16 0.74
CA ARG A 38 5.77 16.93 -0.43
C ARG A 38 6.55 15.62 -0.31
N ALA A 39 7.12 15.34 0.86
CA ALA A 39 7.83 14.11 1.13
C ALA A 39 6.90 12.87 1.10
N LEU A 40 5.69 12.97 1.68
CA LEU A 40 4.69 11.91 1.60
C LEU A 40 4.26 11.63 0.16
N LEU A 41 4.06 12.67 -0.65
CA LEU A 41 3.71 12.50 -2.06
C LEU A 41 4.83 11.83 -2.84
N ALA A 42 6.11 12.13 -2.54
CA ALA A 42 7.25 11.44 -3.13
C ALA A 42 7.30 9.95 -2.74
N LEU A 43 7.11 9.64 -1.45
CA LEU A 43 7.04 8.27 -0.94
C LEU A 43 5.90 7.47 -1.60
N TYR A 44 4.70 8.06 -1.68
CA TYR A 44 3.54 7.39 -2.29
C TYR A 44 3.66 7.30 -3.81
N ALA A 45 4.29 8.27 -4.47
CA ALA A 45 4.58 8.19 -5.91
C ALA A 45 5.56 7.05 -6.21
N PHE A 46 6.60 6.86 -5.40
CA PHE A 46 7.49 5.70 -5.47
C PHE A 46 6.69 4.40 -5.36
N ASN A 47 5.85 4.27 -4.33
CA ASN A 47 5.02 3.07 -4.18
C ASN A 47 4.11 2.82 -5.40
N VAL A 48 3.52 3.88 -5.97
CA VAL A 48 2.70 3.76 -7.20
C VAL A 48 3.53 3.25 -8.38
N GLU A 49 4.76 3.75 -8.56
CA GLU A 49 5.67 3.26 -9.60
C GLU A 49 5.98 1.77 -9.42
N ILE A 50 6.31 1.34 -8.20
CA ILE A 50 6.62 -0.07 -7.88
C ILE A 50 5.41 -0.98 -8.15
N VAL A 51 4.26 -0.69 -7.55
CA VAL A 51 3.04 -1.52 -7.69
C VAL A 51 2.59 -1.65 -9.15
N ARG A 52 2.83 -0.62 -9.98
CA ARG A 52 2.43 -0.61 -11.39
C ARG A 52 3.37 -1.35 -12.32
N VAL A 53 4.56 -1.74 -11.86
CA VAL A 53 5.52 -2.48 -12.72
C VAL A 53 4.86 -3.71 -13.33
N ARG A 54 4.15 -4.49 -12.53
CA ARG A 54 3.41 -5.67 -12.99
C ARG A 54 2.45 -5.38 -14.14
N ASP A 55 1.68 -4.29 -14.05
CA ASP A 55 0.67 -3.95 -15.07
C ASP A 55 1.31 -3.38 -16.36
N GLN A 56 2.59 -3.03 -16.33
CA GLN A 56 3.33 -2.41 -17.44
C GLN A 56 4.18 -3.41 -18.24
N VAL A 57 4.27 -4.64 -17.79
CA VAL A 57 5.08 -5.68 -18.42
C VAL A 57 4.24 -6.91 -18.76
N SER A 58 4.60 -7.57 -19.85
CA SER A 58 3.97 -8.83 -20.27
C SER A 58 4.78 -10.07 -19.89
N GLN A 59 5.99 -9.87 -19.38
CA GLN A 59 6.95 -10.90 -19.00
C GLN A 59 7.65 -10.50 -17.70
N PRO A 60 8.07 -11.44 -16.83
CA PRO A 60 8.72 -11.12 -15.57
C PRO A 60 10.01 -10.33 -15.71
N LEU A 61 10.94 -10.74 -16.60
CA LEU A 61 12.27 -10.17 -16.70
C LEU A 61 12.32 -8.64 -16.91
N PRO A 62 11.52 -8.01 -17.81
CA PRO A 62 11.45 -6.55 -17.88
C PRO A 62 10.95 -5.90 -16.59
N GLY A 63 10.10 -6.58 -15.82
CA GLY A 63 9.63 -6.13 -14.52
C GLY A 63 10.74 -6.15 -13.48
N GLU A 64 11.48 -7.26 -13.40
CA GLU A 64 12.64 -7.39 -12.52
C GLU A 64 13.68 -6.30 -12.77
N ILE A 65 14.01 -6.02 -14.05
CA ILE A 65 14.95 -4.95 -14.41
C ILE A 65 14.46 -3.58 -13.91
N ARG A 66 13.14 -3.32 -13.97
CA ARG A 66 12.58 -2.06 -13.47
C ARG A 66 12.63 -1.97 -11.95
N LEU A 67 12.30 -3.06 -11.24
CA LEU A 67 12.40 -3.10 -9.78
C LEU A 67 13.85 -2.99 -9.34
N GLN A 68 14.78 -3.70 -10.01
CA GLN A 68 16.21 -3.63 -9.75
C GLN A 68 16.76 -2.21 -9.95
N TRP A 69 16.30 -1.47 -10.95
CA TRP A 69 16.70 -0.08 -11.14
C TRP A 69 16.39 0.80 -9.91
N TRP A 70 15.23 0.57 -9.25
CA TRP A 70 14.87 1.28 -8.04
C TRP A 70 15.79 0.92 -6.86
N THR A 71 16.12 -0.35 -6.67
CA THR A 71 17.02 -0.79 -5.60
C THR A 71 18.46 -0.32 -5.84
N ASP A 72 18.93 -0.34 -7.09
CA ASP A 72 20.22 0.22 -7.47
C ASP A 72 20.28 1.73 -7.22
N MET A 73 19.23 2.46 -7.57
CA MET A 73 19.10 3.90 -7.32
C MET A 73 19.15 4.22 -5.82
N LEU A 74 18.41 3.46 -5.01
CA LEU A 74 18.39 3.62 -3.56
C LEU A 74 19.76 3.31 -2.92
N SER A 75 20.52 2.36 -3.49
CA SER A 75 21.87 1.99 -3.04
C SER A 75 22.96 2.92 -3.57
N GLY A 76 22.62 3.91 -4.39
CA GLY A 76 23.60 4.83 -5.03
C GLY A 76 24.37 4.23 -6.21
N HIS A 77 23.92 3.08 -6.75
CA HIS A 77 24.53 2.38 -7.89
C HIS A 77 23.72 2.49 -9.17
N ALA A 78 22.78 3.43 -9.25
CA ALA A 78 21.90 3.56 -10.41
C ALA A 78 22.66 3.81 -11.71
N HIS A 79 22.29 3.07 -12.75
CA HIS A 79 22.75 3.32 -14.12
C HIS A 79 21.74 4.23 -14.85
N GLY A 80 22.24 5.28 -15.49
CA GLY A 80 21.43 6.24 -16.23
C GLY A 80 21.11 7.52 -15.44
N SER A 81 20.25 8.37 -16.01
CA SER A 81 19.89 9.65 -15.39
C SER A 81 18.82 9.49 -14.33
N VAL A 82 19.22 9.43 -13.05
CA VAL A 82 18.30 9.52 -11.91
C VAL A 82 17.58 10.86 -11.89
N GLU A 83 18.29 11.94 -12.28
CA GLU A 83 17.75 13.31 -12.35
C GLU A 83 16.62 13.46 -13.37
N GLY A 84 16.59 12.60 -14.40
CA GLY A 84 15.51 12.56 -15.40
C GLY A 84 14.22 11.91 -14.92
N ASN A 85 14.24 11.19 -13.78
CA ASN A 85 13.06 10.58 -13.19
C ASN A 85 12.52 11.47 -12.05
N PRO A 86 11.34 12.12 -12.23
CA PRO A 86 10.82 13.07 -11.25
C PRO A 86 10.48 12.40 -9.90
N VAL A 87 10.06 11.13 -9.89
CA VAL A 87 9.74 10.40 -8.66
C VAL A 87 11.02 10.07 -7.89
N ALA A 88 12.07 9.61 -8.59
CA ALA A 88 13.35 9.30 -7.97
C ALA A 88 14.00 10.57 -7.37
N ALA A 89 13.98 11.68 -8.09
CA ALA A 89 14.51 12.94 -7.59
C ALA A 89 13.81 13.42 -6.31
N GLU A 90 12.47 13.36 -6.27
CA GLU A 90 11.70 13.75 -5.08
C GLU A 90 11.87 12.75 -3.93
N LEU A 91 11.95 11.44 -4.22
CA LEU A 91 12.20 10.41 -3.20
C LEU A 91 13.57 10.59 -2.54
N LEU A 92 14.65 10.77 -3.33
CA LEU A 92 15.99 11.02 -2.80
C LEU A 92 16.05 12.30 -1.96
N ARG A 93 15.29 13.32 -2.35
CA ARG A 93 15.13 14.52 -1.54
C ARG A 93 14.45 14.21 -0.22
N ALA A 94 13.34 13.47 -0.23
CA ALA A 94 12.63 13.08 0.99
C ALA A 94 13.50 12.24 1.92
N ILE A 95 14.26 11.29 1.36
CA ILE A 95 15.23 10.46 2.11
C ILE A 95 16.23 11.36 2.84
N ARG A 96 16.84 12.31 2.15
CA ARG A 96 17.84 13.22 2.71
C ARG A 96 17.24 14.16 3.75
N ASP A 97 16.10 14.80 3.43
CA ASP A 97 15.52 15.88 4.24
C ASP A 97 14.85 15.34 5.51
N PHE A 98 14.43 14.06 5.54
CA PHE A 98 13.77 13.39 6.68
C PHE A 98 14.54 12.18 7.21
N GLU A 99 15.77 11.96 6.77
CA GLU A 99 16.63 10.85 7.20
C GLU A 99 15.90 9.49 7.12
N LEU A 100 15.19 9.25 5.99
CA LEU A 100 14.45 8.01 5.82
C LEU A 100 15.42 6.84 5.60
N PRO A 101 15.18 5.68 6.25
CA PRO A 101 15.98 4.50 6.02
C PRO A 101 15.75 3.98 4.60
N VAL A 102 16.84 3.64 3.92
CA VAL A 102 16.80 3.12 2.55
C VAL A 102 16.36 1.66 2.51
N GLU A 103 16.74 0.87 3.51
CA GLU A 103 16.47 -0.57 3.55
C GLU A 103 14.97 -0.91 3.40
N PRO A 104 14.00 -0.30 4.13
CA PRO A 104 12.59 -0.60 3.94
C PRO A 104 12.06 -0.21 2.54
N LEU A 105 12.66 0.81 1.89
CA LEU A 105 12.31 1.20 0.54
C LEU A 105 12.80 0.16 -0.49
N SER A 106 14.04 -0.34 -0.31
CA SER A 106 14.59 -1.40 -1.15
C SER A 106 13.81 -2.69 -0.98
N LEU A 107 13.54 -3.09 0.27
CA LEU A 107 12.76 -4.30 0.56
C LEU A 107 11.35 -4.22 -0.03
N LEU A 108 10.70 -3.04 0.01
CA LEU A 108 9.40 -2.85 -0.63
C LEU A 108 9.47 -3.13 -2.14
N ALA A 109 10.51 -2.65 -2.83
CA ALA A 109 10.68 -2.93 -4.25
C ALA A 109 10.97 -4.42 -4.52
N ASP A 110 11.83 -5.03 -3.71
CA ASP A 110 12.23 -6.44 -3.85
C ASP A 110 11.04 -7.39 -3.64
N GLU A 111 10.20 -7.14 -2.64
CA GLU A 111 9.01 -7.97 -2.37
C GLU A 111 7.98 -7.93 -3.51
N HIS A 112 7.91 -6.84 -4.26
CA HIS A 112 7.06 -6.76 -5.45
C HIS A 112 7.56 -7.58 -6.64
N GLN A 113 8.73 -8.24 -6.56
CA GLN A 113 9.12 -9.27 -7.52
C GLN A 113 8.14 -10.44 -7.52
N PHE A 114 7.55 -10.78 -6.35
CA PHE A 114 6.50 -11.78 -6.25
C PHE A 114 5.32 -11.50 -7.20
N ASP A 115 4.98 -10.24 -7.42
CA ASP A 115 3.85 -9.84 -8.28
C ASP A 115 4.08 -10.15 -9.76
N LEU A 116 5.32 -10.36 -10.17
CA LEU A 116 5.68 -10.65 -11.56
C LEU A 116 5.45 -12.11 -11.95
N TYR A 117 5.30 -12.98 -10.95
CA TYR A 117 5.11 -14.42 -11.11
C TYR A 117 3.70 -14.84 -10.70
N ASN A 118 3.23 -15.95 -11.25
CA ASN A 118 1.91 -16.49 -10.91
C ASN A 118 1.96 -17.55 -9.80
N ASP A 119 2.98 -17.46 -8.94
CA ASP A 119 3.08 -18.36 -7.80
C ASP A 119 2.00 -18.02 -6.78
N PRO A 120 1.30 -19.01 -6.22
CA PRO A 120 0.31 -18.75 -5.19
C PRO A 120 0.98 -18.35 -3.87
N MET A 121 0.35 -17.45 -3.12
CA MET A 121 0.78 -17.12 -1.76
C MET A 121 0.68 -18.37 -0.87
N PRO A 122 1.78 -18.88 -0.28
CA PRO A 122 1.73 -20.21 0.34
C PRO A 122 0.96 -20.23 1.66
N THR A 123 1.25 -19.30 2.57
CA THR A 123 0.71 -19.29 3.93
C THR A 123 0.28 -17.90 4.37
N MET A 124 -0.50 -17.83 5.46
CA MET A 124 -0.84 -16.54 6.09
C MET A 124 0.41 -15.79 6.57
N THR A 125 1.38 -16.50 7.14
CA THR A 125 2.65 -15.90 7.58
C THR A 125 3.43 -15.30 6.41
N ALA A 126 3.45 -15.96 5.23
CA ALA A 126 4.08 -15.41 4.04
C ALA A 126 3.35 -14.15 3.55
N LEU A 127 2.01 -14.16 3.53
CA LEU A 127 1.21 -12.97 3.20
C LEU A 127 1.51 -11.82 4.17
N GLU A 128 1.54 -12.07 5.48
CA GLU A 128 1.87 -11.04 6.47
C GLU A 128 3.29 -10.49 6.28
N GLY A 129 4.26 -11.34 5.95
CA GLY A 129 5.63 -10.91 5.62
C GLY A 129 5.65 -9.96 4.43
N TYR A 130 5.01 -10.35 3.32
CA TYR A 130 4.85 -9.52 2.13
C TYR A 130 4.15 -8.18 2.45
N LEU A 131 3.04 -8.21 3.19
CA LEU A 131 2.31 -7.00 3.56
C LEU A 131 3.07 -6.13 4.57
N ALA A 132 3.89 -6.72 5.43
CA ALA A 132 4.76 -5.96 6.33
C ALA A 132 5.80 -5.16 5.55
N ALA A 133 6.43 -5.75 4.55
CA ALA A 133 7.42 -5.09 3.71
C ALA A 133 6.81 -4.08 2.74
N THR A 134 5.58 -4.29 2.26
CA THR A 134 4.94 -3.44 1.25
C THR A 134 3.96 -2.42 1.83
N CYS A 135 3.03 -2.85 2.66
CA CYS A 135 1.98 -1.98 3.22
C CYS A 135 2.39 -1.34 4.56
N SER A 136 2.93 -2.14 5.51
CA SER A 136 3.29 -1.61 6.82
C SER A 136 4.49 -0.66 6.75
N ALA A 137 5.48 -0.97 5.89
CA ALA A 137 6.62 -0.09 5.65
C ALA A 137 6.19 1.31 5.22
N LEU A 138 5.14 1.44 4.39
CA LEU A 138 4.63 2.75 3.99
C LEU A 138 4.05 3.55 5.16
N PHE A 139 3.34 2.91 6.09
CA PHE A 139 2.86 3.59 7.30
C PHE A 139 4.02 4.00 8.21
N THR A 140 5.03 3.14 8.38
CA THR A 140 6.23 3.44 9.17
C THR A 140 7.00 4.63 8.59
N LEU A 141 7.28 4.61 7.27
CA LEU A 141 7.99 5.68 6.58
C LEU A 141 7.19 6.99 6.57
N ALA A 142 5.88 6.92 6.37
CA ALA A 142 5.01 8.08 6.43
C ALA A 142 4.98 8.70 7.85
N ALA A 143 4.93 7.88 8.88
CA ALA A 143 4.99 8.34 10.25
C ALA A 143 6.36 8.98 10.58
N ARG A 144 7.45 8.42 10.05
CA ARG A 144 8.81 8.97 10.23
C ARG A 144 8.99 10.36 9.59
N ILE A 145 8.30 10.64 8.50
CA ILE A 145 8.24 12.00 7.93
C ILE A 145 7.57 12.99 8.90
N MET A 146 6.64 12.52 9.75
CA MET A 146 5.88 13.37 10.64
C MET A 146 6.51 13.55 12.04
N ALA A 147 7.28 12.58 12.51
CA ALA A 147 7.91 12.58 13.83
C ALA A 147 9.07 11.58 13.91
N PRO A 148 9.97 11.72 14.90
CA PRO A 148 11.00 10.72 15.16
C PRO A 148 10.40 9.32 15.41
N PRO A 149 11.14 8.25 15.10
CA PRO A 149 10.68 6.89 15.28
C PRO A 149 10.43 6.57 16.76
N SER A 150 9.40 5.75 17.01
CA SER A 150 9.12 5.20 18.34
C SER A 150 8.51 3.81 18.20
N GLU A 151 8.71 2.95 19.22
CA GLU A 151 8.17 1.59 19.23
C GLU A 151 6.64 1.57 19.06
N ALA A 152 5.93 2.48 19.72
CA ALA A 152 4.47 2.59 19.60
C ALA A 152 4.04 2.91 18.15
N VAL A 153 4.76 3.80 17.46
CA VAL A 153 4.49 4.14 16.05
C VAL A 153 4.77 2.94 15.15
N GLU A 154 5.86 2.23 15.34
CA GLU A 154 6.21 1.05 14.54
C GLU A 154 5.19 -0.08 14.73
N HIS A 155 4.78 -0.33 15.97
CA HIS A 155 3.76 -1.33 16.29
C HIS A 155 2.41 -0.98 15.66
N LEU A 156 1.97 0.28 15.78
CA LEU A 156 0.76 0.76 15.13
C LEU A 156 0.86 0.62 13.60
N ALA A 157 1.96 1.08 12.99
CA ALA A 157 2.16 1.05 11.54
C ALA A 157 2.12 -0.37 10.98
N ARG A 158 2.71 -1.35 11.71
CA ARG A 158 2.65 -2.76 11.36
C ARG A 158 1.20 -3.24 11.24
N HIS A 159 0.41 -3.05 12.29
CA HIS A 159 -0.98 -3.50 12.30
C HIS A 159 -1.86 -2.72 11.31
N ALA A 160 -1.62 -1.43 11.13
CA ALA A 160 -2.32 -0.61 10.14
C ALA A 160 -2.08 -1.11 8.71
N GLY A 161 -0.82 -1.45 8.38
CA GLY A 161 -0.45 -1.97 7.08
C GLY A 161 -1.01 -3.36 6.81
N LEU A 162 -0.97 -4.27 7.79
CA LEU A 162 -1.57 -5.60 7.67
C LEU A 162 -3.10 -5.51 7.44
N ALA A 163 -3.80 -4.70 8.24
CA ALA A 163 -5.24 -4.49 8.06
C ALA A 163 -5.58 -3.94 6.67
N GLN A 164 -4.84 -2.93 6.21
CA GLN A 164 -5.04 -2.35 4.88
C GLN A 164 -4.68 -3.33 3.77
N GLY A 165 -3.55 -4.02 3.88
CA GLY A 165 -3.06 -4.94 2.86
C GLY A 165 -4.00 -6.13 2.65
N ILE A 166 -4.46 -6.78 3.72
CA ILE A 166 -5.44 -7.88 3.62
C ILE A 166 -6.74 -7.37 2.99
N ALA A 167 -7.23 -6.18 3.38
CA ALA A 167 -8.42 -5.59 2.75
C ALA A 167 -8.20 -5.33 1.26
N GLN A 168 -7.01 -4.92 0.83
CA GLN A 168 -6.64 -4.73 -0.57
C GLN A 168 -6.59 -6.07 -1.34
N VAL A 169 -5.99 -7.12 -0.77
CA VAL A 169 -5.98 -8.47 -1.35
C VAL A 169 -7.41 -8.94 -1.66
N ILE A 170 -8.32 -8.80 -0.71
CA ILE A 170 -9.72 -9.18 -0.92
C ILE A 170 -10.42 -8.28 -1.95
N THR A 171 -10.12 -6.98 -1.95
CA THR A 171 -10.74 -6.03 -2.87
C THR A 171 -10.24 -6.23 -4.30
N ASN A 172 -8.97 -6.60 -4.48
CA ASN A 172 -8.34 -6.81 -5.78
C ASN A 172 -8.58 -8.22 -6.34
N LEU A 173 -9.17 -9.14 -5.57
CA LEU A 173 -9.40 -10.52 -5.98
C LEU A 173 -9.99 -10.67 -7.40
N PRO A 174 -10.98 -9.87 -7.85
CA PRO A 174 -11.51 -10.02 -9.22
C PRO A 174 -10.46 -9.75 -10.31
N ARG A 175 -9.60 -8.75 -10.07
CA ARG A 175 -8.51 -8.39 -10.99
C ARG A 175 -7.42 -9.46 -10.98
N ASP A 176 -7.00 -9.85 -9.78
CA ASP A 176 -5.90 -10.78 -9.60
C ASP A 176 -6.28 -12.18 -10.13
N ALA A 177 -7.49 -12.64 -9.87
CA ALA A 177 -8.02 -13.89 -10.42
C ALA A 177 -8.06 -13.88 -11.97
N ALA A 178 -8.46 -12.75 -12.59
CA ALA A 178 -8.47 -12.61 -14.05
C ALA A 178 -7.06 -12.70 -14.66
N HIS A 179 -6.02 -12.34 -13.91
CA HIS A 179 -4.62 -12.46 -14.29
C HIS A 179 -3.98 -13.77 -13.81
N ARG A 180 -4.77 -14.70 -13.27
CA ARG A 180 -4.31 -15.96 -12.66
C ARG A 180 -3.26 -15.77 -11.56
N GLN A 181 -3.35 -14.67 -10.81
CA GLN A 181 -2.53 -14.41 -9.65
C GLN A 181 -3.32 -14.62 -8.37
N LEU A 182 -2.68 -15.22 -7.38
CA LEU A 182 -3.34 -15.63 -6.14
C LEU A 182 -2.57 -15.10 -4.93
N PHE A 183 -3.08 -14.01 -4.33
CA PHE A 183 -2.61 -13.51 -3.04
C PHE A 183 -3.37 -14.13 -1.83
N LEU A 184 -4.47 -14.85 -2.08
CA LEU A 184 -5.13 -15.60 -1.00
C LEU A 184 -4.20 -16.74 -0.58
N PRO A 185 -3.92 -16.90 0.74
CA PRO A 185 -3.03 -17.98 1.21
C PRO A 185 -3.57 -19.36 0.85
N GLN A 186 -2.76 -20.15 0.16
CA GLN A 186 -3.14 -21.51 -0.24
C GLN A 186 -3.51 -22.36 0.97
N GLN A 187 -2.78 -22.24 2.07
CA GLN A 187 -3.08 -22.90 3.32
C GLN A 187 -4.53 -22.65 3.81
N ILE A 188 -5.06 -21.44 3.64
CA ILE A 188 -6.44 -21.10 4.03
C ILE A 188 -7.42 -21.65 3.01
N LEU A 189 -7.11 -21.59 1.70
CA LEU A 189 -7.92 -22.20 0.66
C LEU A 189 -8.10 -23.70 0.91
N ASP A 190 -7.00 -24.41 1.18
CA ASP A 190 -6.98 -25.84 1.44
C ASP A 190 -7.80 -26.20 2.71
N SER A 191 -7.71 -25.38 3.77
CA SER A 191 -8.46 -25.60 5.02
C SER A 191 -9.97 -25.47 4.87
N HIS A 192 -10.42 -24.80 3.81
CA HIS A 192 -11.83 -24.61 3.46
C HIS A 192 -12.25 -25.40 2.22
N ASP A 193 -11.45 -26.34 1.74
CA ASP A 193 -11.71 -27.12 0.52
C ASP A 193 -12.05 -26.21 -0.69
N CYS A 194 -11.37 -25.05 -0.82
CA CYS A 194 -11.59 -24.08 -1.87
C CYS A 194 -10.55 -24.27 -2.99
N GLY A 195 -10.97 -24.75 -4.15
CA GLY A 195 -10.08 -24.98 -5.29
C GLY A 195 -9.57 -23.67 -5.89
N ILE A 196 -8.26 -23.61 -6.19
CA ILE A 196 -7.63 -22.45 -6.84
C ILE A 196 -8.27 -22.15 -8.19
N GLU A 197 -8.58 -23.18 -8.99
CA GLU A 197 -9.21 -23.00 -10.31
C GLU A 197 -10.65 -22.44 -10.21
N ASP A 198 -11.38 -22.72 -9.12
CA ASP A 198 -12.68 -22.10 -8.89
C ASP A 198 -12.56 -20.60 -8.58
N VAL A 199 -11.50 -20.20 -7.87
CA VAL A 199 -11.17 -18.79 -7.65
C VAL A 199 -10.85 -18.09 -8.97
N PHE A 200 -10.01 -18.68 -9.81
CA PHE A 200 -9.66 -18.12 -11.13
C PHE A 200 -10.84 -18.08 -12.10
N ALA A 201 -11.76 -19.04 -11.97
CA ALA A 201 -12.99 -19.06 -12.75
C ALA A 201 -14.04 -18.02 -12.27
N GLY A 202 -13.75 -17.28 -11.20
CA GLY A 202 -14.68 -16.30 -10.62
C GLY A 202 -15.93 -16.94 -10.02
N LYS A 203 -15.85 -18.20 -9.60
CA LYS A 203 -16.99 -18.89 -9.00
C LYS A 203 -17.23 -18.45 -7.56
N GLU A 204 -18.40 -17.91 -7.31
CA GLU A 204 -18.86 -17.71 -5.94
C GLU A 204 -19.26 -19.06 -5.32
N SER A 205 -18.62 -19.40 -4.19
CA SER A 205 -18.91 -20.62 -3.43
C SER A 205 -18.95 -20.31 -1.93
N SER A 206 -19.61 -21.21 -1.16
CA SER A 206 -19.58 -21.15 0.30
C SER A 206 -18.17 -21.26 0.86
N ASN A 207 -17.33 -22.09 0.22
CA ASN A 207 -15.93 -22.31 0.61
C ASN A 207 -15.09 -21.06 0.41
N LEU A 208 -15.16 -20.42 -0.77
CA LEU A 208 -14.49 -19.14 -0.98
C LEU A 208 -14.98 -18.06 -0.01
N ARG A 209 -16.28 -18.04 0.30
CA ARG A 209 -16.82 -17.10 1.28
C ARG A 209 -16.21 -17.32 2.66
N ALA A 210 -16.07 -18.57 3.11
CA ALA A 210 -15.43 -18.91 4.38
C ALA A 210 -13.96 -18.46 4.42
N VAL A 211 -13.21 -18.65 3.33
CA VAL A 211 -11.83 -18.12 3.17
C VAL A 211 -11.80 -16.60 3.35
N LEU A 212 -12.68 -15.89 2.64
CA LEU A 212 -12.72 -14.43 2.70
C LEU A 212 -13.17 -13.91 4.07
N ASP A 213 -14.12 -14.58 4.72
CA ASP A 213 -14.60 -14.21 6.06
C ASP A 213 -13.48 -14.40 7.10
N GLN A 214 -12.67 -15.46 6.99
CA GLN A 214 -11.49 -15.64 7.82
C GLN A 214 -10.49 -14.50 7.63
N LEU A 215 -10.12 -14.16 6.40
CA LEU A 215 -9.20 -13.05 6.10
C LEU A 215 -9.75 -11.70 6.58
N VAL A 216 -11.05 -11.46 6.44
CA VAL A 216 -11.70 -10.25 6.97
C VAL A 216 -11.58 -10.21 8.51
N SER A 217 -11.74 -11.35 9.18
CA SER A 217 -11.59 -11.43 10.64
C SER A 217 -10.16 -11.09 11.08
N GLU A 218 -9.14 -11.64 10.42
CA GLU A 218 -7.74 -11.31 10.67
C GLU A 218 -7.46 -9.82 10.47
N ALA A 219 -7.91 -9.27 9.34
CA ALA A 219 -7.74 -7.84 9.07
C ALA A 219 -8.45 -6.95 10.11
N GLN A 220 -9.62 -7.38 10.62
CA GLN A 220 -10.34 -6.66 11.68
C GLN A 220 -9.61 -6.69 13.02
N GLN A 221 -8.93 -7.80 13.36
CA GLN A 221 -8.10 -7.89 14.56
C GLN A 221 -6.91 -6.92 14.47
N HIS A 222 -6.20 -6.91 13.32
CA HIS A 222 -5.14 -5.93 13.07
C HIS A 222 -5.65 -4.49 13.13
N LEU A 223 -6.79 -4.21 12.52
CA LEU A 223 -7.41 -2.88 12.57
C LEU A 223 -7.75 -2.46 14.01
N ALA A 224 -8.32 -3.35 14.82
CA ALA A 224 -8.67 -3.06 16.21
C ALA A 224 -7.42 -2.73 17.04
N THR A 225 -6.34 -3.52 16.86
CA THR A 225 -5.05 -3.24 17.50
C THR A 225 -4.47 -1.90 17.07
N ALA A 226 -4.44 -1.61 15.75
CA ALA A 226 -3.95 -0.32 15.26
C ALA A 226 -4.73 0.86 15.82
N ILE A 227 -6.05 0.74 15.95
CA ILE A 227 -6.91 1.80 16.52
C ILE A 227 -6.64 2.00 18.01
N SER A 228 -6.45 0.93 18.79
CA SER A 228 -6.15 1.06 20.22
C SER A 228 -4.82 1.78 20.46
N LEU A 229 -3.84 1.57 19.57
CA LEU A 229 -2.52 2.20 19.64
C LEU A 229 -2.50 3.70 19.21
N LEU A 230 -3.56 4.20 18.56
CA LEU A 230 -3.63 5.62 18.14
C LEU A 230 -3.52 6.60 19.33
N ALA A 231 -3.93 6.18 20.52
CA ALA A 231 -3.81 7.01 21.72
C ALA A 231 -2.37 7.13 22.24
N GLU A 232 -1.52 6.17 21.90
CA GLU A 232 -0.12 6.07 22.36
C GLU A 232 0.87 6.83 21.47
N VAL A 233 0.43 7.20 20.25
CA VAL A 233 1.29 7.90 19.29
C VAL A 233 1.09 9.41 19.33
N PRO A 234 2.15 10.20 19.05
CA PRO A 234 2.06 11.66 19.03
C PRO A 234 0.96 12.15 18.07
N PRO A 235 0.20 13.20 18.42
CA PRO A 235 -0.81 13.78 17.54
C PRO A 235 -0.26 14.23 16.17
N SER A 236 1.01 14.64 16.12
CA SER A 236 1.69 15.02 14.87
C SER A 236 1.75 13.92 13.83
N VAL A 237 1.80 12.64 14.24
CA VAL A 237 1.88 11.48 13.35
C VAL A 237 0.50 11.12 12.77
N ARG A 238 -0.57 11.40 13.48
CA ARG A 238 -1.92 10.94 13.14
C ARG A 238 -2.42 11.32 11.74
N PRO A 239 -2.11 12.49 11.17
CA PRO A 239 -2.48 12.80 9.79
C PRO A 239 -1.92 11.81 8.77
N ALA A 240 -0.70 11.27 8.97
CA ALA A 240 -0.12 10.24 8.10
C ALA A 240 -0.82 8.88 8.25
N LEU A 241 -1.55 8.66 9.35
CA LEU A 241 -2.31 7.43 9.63
C LEU A 241 -3.77 7.49 9.15
N LEU A 242 -4.22 8.60 8.58
CA LEU A 242 -5.59 8.75 8.05
C LEU A 242 -6.00 7.65 7.04
N PRO A 243 -5.11 7.08 6.20
CA PRO A 243 -5.46 5.94 5.34
C PRO A 243 -6.04 4.74 6.08
N LEU A 244 -5.75 4.56 7.38
CA LEU A 244 -6.37 3.53 8.23
C LEU A 244 -7.90 3.65 8.31
N SER A 245 -8.44 4.87 8.24
CA SER A 245 -9.87 5.10 8.21
C SER A 245 -10.54 4.58 6.93
N GLN A 246 -9.79 4.60 5.80
CA GLN A 246 -10.24 3.99 4.56
C GLN A 246 -10.24 2.45 4.68
N ALA A 247 -9.19 1.86 5.25
CA ALA A 247 -9.13 0.42 5.51
C ALA A 247 -10.31 -0.03 6.39
N ARG A 248 -10.67 0.73 7.45
CA ARG A 248 -11.86 0.50 8.27
C ARG A 248 -13.15 0.50 7.44
N ALA A 249 -13.31 1.48 6.54
CA ALA A 249 -14.48 1.59 5.69
C ALA A 249 -14.58 0.42 4.69
N ASP A 250 -13.44 0.00 4.16
CA ASP A 250 -13.35 -1.14 3.24
C ASP A 250 -13.66 -2.45 3.95
N LEU A 251 -13.08 -2.74 5.10
CA LEU A 251 -13.38 -3.92 5.89
C LEU A 251 -14.84 -3.98 6.31
N LYS A 252 -15.45 -2.85 6.72
CA LYS A 252 -16.90 -2.79 6.98
C LYS A 252 -17.74 -3.16 5.77
N ARG A 253 -17.28 -2.81 4.56
CA ARG A 253 -17.95 -3.17 3.31
C ARG A 253 -17.75 -4.65 2.99
N LEU A 254 -16.52 -5.16 3.18
CA LEU A 254 -16.15 -6.54 2.92
C LEU A 254 -16.89 -7.53 3.84
N SER A 255 -17.19 -7.15 5.07
CA SER A 255 -17.94 -7.95 6.06
C SER A 255 -19.45 -8.05 5.76
N ARG A 256 -19.97 -7.42 4.70
CA ARG A 256 -21.43 -7.45 4.44
C ARG A 256 -21.86 -8.84 3.97
N PRO A 257 -22.89 -9.44 4.60
CA PRO A 257 -23.44 -10.71 4.15
C PRO A 257 -23.95 -10.63 2.70
N GLY A 258 -23.83 -11.72 1.95
CA GLY A 258 -24.36 -11.83 0.59
C GLY A 258 -23.62 -10.99 -0.47
N ARG A 259 -22.44 -10.42 -0.13
CA ARG A 259 -21.64 -9.70 -1.11
C ARG A 259 -20.99 -10.69 -2.08
N ASN A 260 -21.16 -10.47 -3.38
CA ASN A 260 -20.37 -11.18 -4.39
C ASN A 260 -18.94 -10.64 -4.41
N PRO A 261 -17.91 -11.48 -4.12
CA PRO A 261 -16.52 -11.05 -4.08
C PRO A 261 -15.97 -10.61 -5.45
N PHE A 262 -16.54 -11.11 -6.55
CA PHE A 262 -16.13 -10.79 -7.91
C PHE A 262 -16.92 -9.60 -8.52
N ALA A 263 -17.92 -9.07 -7.83
CA ALA A 263 -18.65 -7.91 -8.32
C ALA A 263 -17.75 -6.66 -8.36
N PRO A 264 -17.77 -5.88 -9.46
CA PRO A 264 -17.03 -4.63 -9.55
C PRO A 264 -17.33 -3.69 -8.39
N GLN A 265 -16.29 -3.15 -7.78
CA GLN A 265 -16.42 -2.23 -6.65
C GLN A 265 -15.98 -0.83 -7.09
N PRO A 266 -16.90 0.03 -7.54
CA PRO A 266 -16.53 1.37 -7.95
C PRO A 266 -15.98 2.16 -6.76
N ALA A 267 -14.72 2.57 -6.86
CA ALA A 267 -14.12 3.49 -5.91
C ALA A 267 -14.79 4.87 -6.06
N SER A 268 -15.60 5.27 -5.09
CA SER A 268 -16.23 6.60 -5.09
C SER A 268 -15.27 7.62 -4.47
N ARG A 269 -14.69 8.50 -5.29
CA ARG A 269 -13.83 9.59 -4.82
C ARG A 269 -14.51 10.47 -3.78
N LEU A 270 -15.80 10.74 -3.94
CA LEU A 270 -16.58 11.52 -2.97
C LEU A 270 -16.72 10.79 -1.63
N ARG A 271 -16.92 9.47 -1.64
CA ARG A 271 -16.96 8.67 -0.41
C ARG A 271 -15.62 8.67 0.30
N THR A 272 -14.52 8.52 -0.44
CA THR A 272 -13.15 8.59 0.11
C THR A 272 -12.88 9.95 0.75
N LEU A 273 -13.18 11.05 0.04
CA LEU A 273 -13.06 12.41 0.59
C LEU A 273 -13.86 12.57 1.89
N TRP A 274 -15.11 12.13 1.90
CA TRP A 274 -15.97 12.20 3.08
C TRP A 274 -15.42 11.35 4.25
N THR A 275 -14.97 10.13 3.97
CA THR A 275 -14.39 9.22 4.99
C THR A 275 -13.17 9.85 5.65
N LEU A 276 -12.20 10.32 4.86
CA LEU A 276 -10.97 10.90 5.36
C LEU A 276 -11.20 12.26 6.04
N TRP A 277 -12.06 13.11 5.49
CA TRP A 277 -12.44 14.37 6.11
C TRP A 277 -13.11 14.16 7.45
N ARG A 278 -14.03 13.21 7.56
CA ARG A 278 -14.68 12.87 8.83
C ARG A 278 -13.68 12.31 9.85
N ALA A 279 -12.78 11.44 9.40
CA ALA A 279 -11.74 10.88 10.25
C ALA A 279 -10.79 11.97 10.78
N SER A 280 -10.35 12.90 9.92
CA SER A 280 -9.46 13.99 10.31
C SER A 280 -10.04 14.91 11.41
N ARG A 281 -11.37 14.85 11.65
CA ARG A 281 -12.07 15.59 12.69
C ARG A 281 -12.54 14.72 13.85
N SER A 282 -12.30 13.42 13.79
CA SER A 282 -12.68 12.52 14.87
C SER A 282 -11.71 12.63 16.04
N ARG A 283 -12.19 12.30 17.25
CA ARG A 283 -11.36 12.32 18.47
C ARG A 283 -10.18 11.34 18.39
N GLU A 284 -10.31 10.26 17.62
CA GLU A 284 -9.26 9.25 17.43
C GLU A 284 -8.02 9.84 16.73
N PHE A 285 -8.21 10.78 15.79
CA PHE A 285 -7.14 11.38 15.01
C PHE A 285 -6.76 12.80 15.46
N THR A 286 -7.54 13.45 16.35
CA THR A 286 -7.28 14.85 16.80
C THR A 286 -6.85 14.97 18.26
N LYS A 287 -7.14 14.01 19.12
CA LYS A 287 -6.80 13.97 20.53
C LYS A 287 -5.92 12.80 20.87
#